data_14f98163d3a8e8b9bfb97c355bb5f067
#
_entry.id   14f98163d3a8e8b9bfb97c355bb5f067
#
_cell.length_a   1.000
_cell.length_b   1.000
_cell.length_c   1.000
_cell.angle_alpha   90.00
_cell.angle_beta   90.00
_cell.angle_gamma   90.00
#
_symmetry.space_group_name_H-M   'P 1'
#
loop_
_entity.id
_entity.type
_entity.pdbx_description
1 polymer ?
#
loop_
_entity_poly.entity_id
_entity_poly.type
_entity_poly.pdbx_seq_one_letter_code
_entity_poly.pdbx_strand_id
1 'polypeptide(L)'
;MRETCSYPKVFIHGLGGWGESDGIETRLHYHYWGFDTEDRDLPAHLREQGTEAYFPSLGPFTSAWDRACELWAYLFGGTVDFGKSHSARYGHKRYGRTYPGAMKDLGTKGAHEKIDLIGHSFGGPTAIVFADLLYNGSEEERACTPAGSLSPLFAGGHDCVRCLATLSGANNGTTFADFFGEKGMKLLSGTVYTVNALAAPTLLMDLLDFHTDQWDIMGESVYYKYSLPSLRQRLHGVKRLVNNHLDNVGYELQAEYAAEINRGLKICPDTYYFAWRACRTHDDGRGRQVPNRDMRRILKLWSTVIGRYRPEKLQKLGFDETWLPSDGIVNVKCLGAPFGLGSRDLAPGEAVVPGVWYHMPIEDKHHMSWVGIGEETEAFYAFYDRLISRLNDPEGYADA
;
A
#
# COMPACT_ATOMS: atom_id res chain seq x y z
N MET A 1 -18.55 -30.97 -0.96
CA MET A 1 -18.17 -29.63 -1.50
C MET A 1 -17.95 -28.78 -0.25
N ARG A 2 -16.75 -28.20 -0.08
CA ARG A 2 -16.53 -27.16 0.95
C ARG A 2 -17.37 -25.96 0.52
N GLU A 3 -18.10 -25.33 1.44
CA GLU A 3 -18.71 -24.04 1.17
C GLU A 3 -17.57 -23.02 0.95
N THR A 4 -17.44 -22.54 -0.27
CA THR A 4 -16.54 -21.43 -0.58
C THR A 4 -17.17 -20.17 0.00
N CYS A 5 -16.61 -19.66 1.09
CA CYS A 5 -17.11 -18.44 1.72
C CYS A 5 -16.48 -17.24 1.02
N SER A 6 -17.28 -16.48 0.28
CA SER A 6 -16.84 -15.24 -0.36
C SER A 6 -16.93 -14.09 0.65
N TYR A 7 -15.78 -13.56 1.08
CA TYR A 7 -15.70 -12.35 1.91
C TYR A 7 -15.44 -11.12 1.01
N PRO A 8 -15.87 -9.92 1.44
CA PRO A 8 -15.58 -8.69 0.71
C PRO A 8 -14.07 -8.48 0.50
N LYS A 9 -13.72 -7.94 -0.66
CA LYS A 9 -12.32 -7.67 -1.07
C LYS A 9 -12.05 -6.17 -0.96
N VAL A 10 -10.96 -5.81 -0.30
CA VAL A 10 -10.53 -4.40 -0.16
C VAL A 10 -9.22 -4.22 -0.89
N PHE A 11 -9.25 -3.47 -1.98
CA PHE A 11 -8.12 -3.23 -2.88
C PHE A 11 -7.41 -1.92 -2.53
N ILE A 12 -6.17 -2.00 -2.09
CA ILE A 12 -5.38 -0.89 -1.59
C ILE A 12 -4.34 -0.49 -2.64
N HIS A 13 -4.50 0.71 -3.21
CA HIS A 13 -3.61 1.25 -4.24
C HIS A 13 -2.20 1.56 -3.70
N GLY A 14 -1.22 1.67 -4.61
CA GLY A 14 0.17 2.00 -4.30
C GLY A 14 0.45 3.50 -4.21
N LEU A 15 1.75 3.83 -4.23
CA LEU A 15 2.27 5.20 -4.27
C LEU A 15 1.70 5.96 -5.47
N GLY A 16 1.21 7.18 -5.22
CA GLY A 16 0.63 8.02 -6.28
C GLY A 16 -0.65 7.46 -6.89
N GLY A 17 -1.24 6.42 -6.28
CA GLY A 17 -2.50 5.83 -6.72
C GLY A 17 -3.72 6.54 -6.14
N TRP A 18 -4.89 6.06 -6.55
CA TRP A 18 -6.20 6.62 -6.16
C TRP A 18 -7.24 5.50 -6.04
N GLY A 19 -8.39 5.85 -5.51
CA GLY A 19 -9.55 4.97 -5.38
C GLY A 19 -10.76 5.49 -6.16
N GLU A 20 -11.86 4.75 -6.11
CA GLU A 20 -13.09 5.03 -6.87
C GLU A 20 -13.75 6.39 -6.54
N SER A 21 -13.43 7.00 -5.41
CA SER A 21 -13.98 8.30 -5.00
C SER A 21 -13.21 9.51 -5.54
N ASP A 22 -12.03 9.30 -6.10
CA ASP A 22 -11.19 10.38 -6.59
C ASP A 22 -11.67 10.97 -7.91
N GLY A 23 -11.39 12.26 -8.14
CA GLY A 23 -11.82 12.96 -9.34
C GLY A 23 -11.21 12.41 -10.63
N ILE A 24 -10.01 11.80 -10.56
CA ILE A 24 -9.40 11.12 -11.71
C ILE A 24 -10.24 9.91 -12.14
N GLU A 25 -10.79 9.17 -11.19
CA GLU A 25 -11.69 8.05 -11.42
C GLU A 25 -13.08 8.54 -11.88
N THR A 26 -13.69 9.44 -11.08
CA THR A 26 -15.09 9.86 -11.27
C THR A 26 -15.31 10.82 -12.44
N ARG A 27 -14.31 11.63 -12.83
CA ARG A 27 -14.43 12.66 -13.87
C ARG A 27 -13.67 12.34 -15.15
N LEU A 28 -12.54 11.64 -15.03
CA LEU A 28 -11.71 11.30 -16.18
C LEU A 28 -11.87 9.83 -16.59
N HIS A 29 -12.59 9.02 -15.82
CA HIS A 29 -12.80 7.58 -16.04
C HIS A 29 -11.48 6.81 -16.21
N TYR A 30 -10.45 7.23 -15.47
CA TYR A 30 -9.14 6.58 -15.44
C TYR A 30 -9.06 5.70 -14.21
N HIS A 31 -9.09 4.38 -14.43
CA HIS A 31 -9.12 3.38 -13.37
C HIS A 31 -7.70 3.04 -12.91
N TYR A 32 -7.40 3.18 -11.61
CA TYR A 32 -6.13 2.68 -11.07
C TYR A 32 -6.01 1.17 -11.31
N TRP A 33 -7.09 0.44 -11.03
CA TRP A 33 -7.20 -0.99 -11.25
C TRP A 33 -7.76 -1.26 -12.67
N GLY A 34 -6.93 -1.07 -13.67
CA GLY A 34 -7.27 -1.14 -15.08
C GLY A 34 -6.57 -0.07 -15.91
N PHE A 35 -5.55 0.56 -15.33
CA PHE A 35 -4.77 1.64 -15.94
C PHE A 35 -4.28 1.28 -17.36
N ASP A 36 -4.14 2.28 -18.21
CA ASP A 36 -3.64 2.20 -19.62
C ASP A 36 -4.73 2.06 -20.69
N THR A 37 -5.98 1.66 -20.39
CA THR A 37 -7.10 1.69 -21.33
C THR A 37 -8.39 2.12 -20.65
N GLU A 38 -9.22 2.90 -21.34
CA GLU A 38 -10.53 3.33 -20.82
C GLU A 38 -11.51 2.14 -20.69
N ASP A 39 -11.29 1.06 -21.47
CA ASP A 39 -12.18 -0.12 -21.50
C ASP A 39 -11.85 -1.14 -20.40
N ARG A 40 -10.87 -0.87 -19.55
CA ARG A 40 -10.44 -1.79 -18.50
C ARG A 40 -10.80 -1.25 -17.12
N ASP A 41 -11.79 -1.87 -16.51
CA ASP A 41 -12.37 -1.51 -15.21
C ASP A 41 -12.50 -2.77 -14.34
N LEU A 42 -11.51 -3.02 -13.48
CA LEU A 42 -11.55 -4.16 -12.55
C LEU A 42 -12.72 -4.05 -11.55
N PRO A 43 -13.01 -2.88 -10.95
CA PRO A 43 -14.20 -2.71 -10.13
C PRO A 43 -15.49 -3.17 -10.81
N ALA A 44 -15.74 -2.77 -12.05
CA ALA A 44 -16.91 -3.20 -12.81
C ALA A 44 -16.89 -4.72 -13.09
N HIS A 45 -15.77 -5.25 -13.55
CA HIS A 45 -15.59 -6.69 -13.80
C HIS A 45 -15.92 -7.56 -12.57
N LEU A 46 -15.41 -7.19 -11.39
CA LEU A 46 -15.67 -7.96 -10.16
C LEU A 46 -17.13 -7.87 -9.72
N ARG A 47 -17.77 -6.68 -9.87
CA ARG A 47 -19.19 -6.51 -9.57
C ARG A 47 -20.08 -7.36 -10.49
N GLU A 48 -19.77 -7.43 -11.79
CA GLU A 48 -20.49 -8.28 -12.75
C GLU A 48 -20.41 -9.75 -12.38
N GLN A 49 -19.31 -10.18 -11.77
CA GLN A 49 -19.13 -11.54 -11.26
C GLN A 49 -19.75 -11.77 -9.87
N GLY A 50 -20.40 -10.77 -9.29
CA GLY A 50 -20.99 -10.86 -7.97
C GLY A 50 -19.99 -10.83 -6.82
N THR A 51 -18.75 -10.40 -7.07
CA THR A 51 -17.74 -10.20 -6.03
C THR A 51 -17.94 -8.84 -5.37
N GLU A 52 -18.17 -8.85 -4.06
CA GLU A 52 -18.20 -7.62 -3.28
C GLU A 52 -16.77 -7.07 -3.11
N ALA A 53 -16.51 -5.90 -3.68
CA ALA A 53 -15.18 -5.31 -3.70
C ALA A 53 -15.23 -3.80 -3.42
N TYR A 54 -14.23 -3.30 -2.69
CA TYR A 54 -14.05 -1.92 -2.26
C TYR A 54 -12.68 -1.41 -2.69
N PHE A 55 -12.65 -0.18 -3.19
CA PHE A 55 -11.46 0.47 -3.72
C PHE A 55 -11.26 1.84 -3.04
N PRO A 56 -10.83 1.85 -1.76
CA PRO A 56 -10.67 3.09 -1.01
C PRO A 56 -9.66 4.02 -1.66
N SER A 57 -9.96 5.32 -1.63
CA SER A 57 -8.98 6.37 -1.85
C SER A 57 -8.28 6.67 -0.53
N LEU A 58 -6.95 6.55 -0.51
CA LEU A 58 -6.10 6.81 0.64
C LEU A 58 -5.01 7.80 0.24
N GLY A 59 -4.37 8.44 1.21
CA GLY A 59 -3.29 9.38 0.92
C GLY A 59 -2.22 8.80 0.00
N PRO A 60 -2.04 9.33 -1.24
CA PRO A 60 -1.18 8.72 -2.24
C PRO A 60 0.31 8.78 -1.90
N PHE A 61 0.70 9.67 -0.97
CA PHE A 61 2.09 9.90 -0.57
C PHE A 61 2.31 9.89 0.95
N THR A 62 1.28 9.62 1.75
CA THR A 62 1.37 9.54 3.21
C THR A 62 1.97 8.20 3.67
N SER A 63 2.30 8.08 4.94
CA SER A 63 2.86 6.86 5.53
C SER A 63 1.87 5.70 5.52
N ALA A 64 2.36 4.47 5.69
CA ALA A 64 1.51 3.29 5.83
C ALA A 64 0.63 3.38 7.08
N TRP A 65 1.12 4.01 8.15
CA TRP A 65 0.34 4.28 9.36
C TRP A 65 -0.84 5.21 9.09
N ASP A 66 -0.59 6.37 8.48
CA ASP A 66 -1.64 7.34 8.15
C ASP A 66 -2.70 6.73 7.24
N ARG A 67 -2.27 5.98 6.22
CA ARG A 67 -3.15 5.25 5.31
C ARG A 67 -3.97 4.17 6.02
N ALA A 68 -3.39 3.47 7.00
CA ALA A 68 -4.13 2.50 7.82
C ALA A 68 -5.21 3.18 8.68
N CYS A 69 -4.92 4.37 9.23
CA CYS A 69 -5.92 5.17 9.95
C CYS A 69 -7.05 5.67 9.04
N GLU A 70 -6.73 6.09 7.81
CA GLU A 70 -7.73 6.45 6.81
C GLU A 70 -8.57 5.25 6.40
N LEU A 71 -7.95 4.09 6.18
CA LEU A 71 -8.64 2.86 5.82
C LEU A 71 -9.62 2.41 6.92
N TRP A 72 -9.22 2.56 8.19
CA TRP A 72 -10.15 2.35 9.31
C TRP A 72 -11.38 3.24 9.21
N ALA A 73 -11.18 4.55 9.04
CA ALA A 73 -12.29 5.49 8.93
C ALA A 73 -13.14 5.26 7.68
N TYR A 74 -12.52 4.87 6.54
CA TYR A 74 -13.22 4.49 5.33
C TYR A 74 -14.16 3.30 5.56
N LEU A 75 -13.70 2.25 6.23
CA LEU A 75 -14.48 1.05 6.47
C LEU A 75 -15.52 1.26 7.56
N PHE A 76 -15.13 1.71 8.73
CA PHE A 76 -15.99 1.77 9.91
C PHE A 76 -16.76 3.10 10.06
N GLY A 77 -16.36 4.13 9.34
CA GLY A 77 -16.89 5.49 9.46
C GLY A 77 -16.23 6.29 10.58
N GLY A 78 -16.52 7.58 10.57
CA GLY A 78 -16.02 8.53 11.57
C GLY A 78 -14.85 9.36 11.08
N THR A 79 -14.29 10.16 11.98
CA THR A 79 -13.14 11.02 11.72
C THR A 79 -11.86 10.23 11.85
N VAL A 80 -10.94 10.37 10.88
CA VAL A 80 -9.61 9.76 10.93
C VAL A 80 -8.90 10.20 12.20
N ASP A 81 -8.43 9.26 13.00
CA ASP A 81 -7.60 9.47 14.19
C ASP A 81 -6.22 8.86 13.91
N PHE A 82 -5.23 9.71 13.67
CA PHE A 82 -3.85 9.29 13.41
C PHE A 82 -3.09 8.84 14.66
N GLY A 83 -3.72 8.96 15.83
CA GLY A 83 -3.12 8.65 17.11
C GLY A 83 -2.52 9.88 17.81
N LYS A 84 -2.58 9.87 19.14
CA LYS A 84 -2.07 10.98 19.94
C LYS A 84 -0.54 10.99 20.01
N SER A 85 0.08 9.82 20.20
CA SER A 85 1.52 9.68 20.25
C SER A 85 2.15 9.90 18.89
N HIS A 86 1.58 9.24 17.87
CA HIS A 86 2.04 9.34 16.48
C HIS A 86 2.01 10.80 16.02
N SER A 87 0.87 11.48 16.12
CA SER A 87 0.73 12.87 15.69
C SER A 87 1.65 13.84 16.44
N ALA A 88 1.87 13.61 17.74
CA ALA A 88 2.80 14.41 18.53
C ALA A 88 4.26 14.16 18.11
N ARG A 89 4.64 12.90 17.82
CA ARG A 89 5.99 12.53 17.37
C ARG A 89 6.34 13.20 16.05
N TYR A 90 5.41 13.19 15.09
CA TYR A 90 5.65 13.71 13.75
C TYR A 90 5.20 15.16 13.55
N GLY A 91 4.51 15.76 14.51
CA GLY A 91 4.19 17.20 14.51
C GLY A 91 3.06 17.59 13.57
N HIS A 92 2.09 16.72 13.38
CA HIS A 92 0.86 16.99 12.62
C HIS A 92 -0.39 16.92 13.50
N LYS A 93 -1.57 17.19 12.94
CA LYS A 93 -2.83 17.07 13.67
C LYS A 93 -3.18 15.61 13.93
N ARG A 94 -3.80 15.34 15.08
CA ARG A 94 -4.29 14.02 15.43
C ARG A 94 -5.47 13.58 14.56
N TYR A 95 -6.33 14.52 14.14
CA TYR A 95 -7.55 14.22 13.42
C TYR A 95 -7.50 14.74 11.99
N GLY A 96 -7.97 13.92 11.06
CA GLY A 96 -8.10 14.22 9.65
C GLY A 96 -9.55 14.40 9.20
N ARG A 97 -9.86 13.98 7.98
CA ARG A 97 -11.20 14.03 7.38
C ARG A 97 -12.15 13.01 8.00
N THR A 98 -13.45 13.12 7.66
CA THR A 98 -14.48 12.21 8.14
C THR A 98 -15.05 11.39 7.00
N TYR A 99 -15.23 10.10 7.23
CA TYR A 99 -15.80 9.15 6.28
C TYR A 99 -17.18 8.65 6.75
N PRO A 100 -18.11 8.36 5.82
CA PRO A 100 -19.42 7.83 6.16
C PRO A 100 -19.38 6.39 6.69
N GLY A 101 -18.33 5.63 6.35
CA GLY A 101 -18.18 4.20 6.64
C GLY A 101 -18.82 3.33 5.55
N ALA A 102 -17.98 2.58 4.86
CA ALA A 102 -18.39 1.66 3.78
C ALA A 102 -18.89 0.31 4.33
N MET A 103 -18.41 -0.10 5.50
CA MET A 103 -18.68 -1.42 6.10
C MET A 103 -18.69 -1.32 7.63
N LYS A 104 -19.68 -0.62 8.18
CA LYS A 104 -19.77 -0.32 9.63
C LYS A 104 -19.95 -1.56 10.50
N ASP A 105 -20.44 -2.63 9.93
CA ASP A 105 -20.72 -3.91 10.57
C ASP A 105 -19.59 -4.93 10.40
N LEU A 106 -18.42 -4.49 9.89
CA LEU A 106 -17.24 -5.35 9.78
C LEU A 106 -16.83 -5.91 11.15
N GLY A 107 -16.58 -7.21 11.20
CA GLY A 107 -16.33 -7.98 12.42
C GLY A 107 -17.60 -8.49 13.10
N THR A 108 -18.79 -8.24 12.54
CA THR A 108 -20.06 -8.70 13.09
C THR A 108 -20.41 -10.07 12.50
N LYS A 109 -20.59 -11.06 13.38
CA LYS A 109 -20.95 -12.43 12.97
C LYS A 109 -22.29 -12.47 12.25
N GLY A 110 -22.29 -13.09 11.06
CA GLY A 110 -23.49 -13.23 10.22
C GLY A 110 -23.81 -11.99 9.38
N ALA A 111 -22.91 -10.98 9.38
CA ALA A 111 -22.87 -9.87 8.46
C ALA A 111 -21.49 -9.86 7.77
N HIS A 112 -20.76 -8.73 7.76
CA HIS A 112 -19.38 -8.68 7.27
C HIS A 112 -18.40 -9.19 8.35
N GLU A 113 -18.31 -10.51 8.53
CA GLU A 113 -17.49 -11.11 9.58
C GLU A 113 -16.00 -10.86 9.35
N LYS A 114 -15.53 -11.06 8.13
CA LYS A 114 -14.13 -10.83 7.72
C LYS A 114 -14.05 -10.17 6.34
N ILE A 115 -12.87 -9.66 6.02
CA ILE A 115 -12.49 -9.12 4.69
C ILE A 115 -11.20 -9.76 4.22
N ASP A 116 -10.98 -9.68 2.90
CA ASP A 116 -9.67 -9.96 2.29
C ASP A 116 -9.04 -8.65 1.83
N LEU A 117 -7.80 -8.41 2.23
CA LEU A 117 -7.01 -7.23 1.86
C LEU A 117 -6.12 -7.56 0.67
N ILE A 118 -6.15 -6.74 -0.37
CA ILE A 118 -5.29 -6.85 -1.55
C ILE A 118 -4.52 -5.55 -1.73
N GLY A 119 -3.20 -5.55 -1.50
CA GLY A 119 -2.36 -4.36 -1.59
C GLY A 119 -1.40 -4.42 -2.78
N HIS A 120 -1.48 -3.44 -3.69
CA HIS A 120 -0.50 -3.29 -4.77
C HIS A 120 0.61 -2.32 -4.37
N SER A 121 1.87 -2.66 -4.68
CA SER A 121 2.99 -1.74 -4.43
C SER A 121 3.05 -1.29 -2.97
N PHE A 122 3.04 0.01 -2.69
CA PHE A 122 2.96 0.56 -1.32
C PHE A 122 1.62 0.24 -0.61
N GLY A 123 0.60 -0.21 -1.33
CA GLY A 123 -0.61 -0.79 -0.74
C GLY A 123 -0.35 -2.06 0.07
N GLY A 124 0.72 -2.80 -0.24
CA GLY A 124 1.16 -3.95 0.55
C GLY A 124 1.54 -3.57 1.98
N PRO A 125 2.55 -2.70 2.20
CA PRO A 125 2.87 -2.17 3.53
C PRO A 125 1.67 -1.58 4.26
N THR A 126 0.80 -0.83 3.56
CA THR A 126 -0.43 -0.28 4.14
C THR A 126 -1.36 -1.39 4.67
N ALA A 127 -1.61 -2.44 3.87
CA ALA A 127 -2.44 -3.57 4.28
C ALA A 127 -1.86 -4.31 5.49
N ILE A 128 -0.53 -4.47 5.52
CA ILE A 128 0.20 -5.14 6.61
C ILE A 128 0.07 -4.35 7.91
N VAL A 129 0.36 -3.05 7.88
CA VAL A 129 0.23 -2.17 9.05
C VAL A 129 -1.22 -2.12 9.52
N PHE A 130 -2.19 -2.05 8.60
CA PHE A 130 -3.61 -2.05 8.95
C PHE A 130 -4.04 -3.34 9.63
N ALA A 131 -3.65 -4.52 9.12
CA ALA A 131 -3.97 -5.80 9.72
C ALA A 131 -3.34 -5.97 11.11
N ASP A 132 -2.09 -5.52 11.27
CA ASP A 132 -1.41 -5.54 12.57
C ASP A 132 -2.13 -4.63 13.59
N LEU A 133 -2.48 -3.41 13.21
CA LEU A 133 -3.21 -2.49 14.09
C LEU A 133 -4.60 -3.00 14.44
N LEU A 134 -5.34 -3.61 13.49
CA LEU A 134 -6.64 -4.21 13.76
C LEU A 134 -6.55 -5.29 14.83
N TYR A 135 -5.60 -6.20 14.69
CA TYR A 135 -5.49 -7.36 15.59
C TYR A 135 -4.75 -7.02 16.89
N ASN A 136 -3.59 -6.39 16.81
CA ASN A 136 -2.70 -6.14 17.94
C ASN A 136 -2.87 -4.74 18.56
N GLY A 137 -3.42 -3.79 17.82
CA GLY A 137 -3.50 -2.38 18.22
C GLY A 137 -2.12 -1.73 18.35
N SER A 138 -2.05 -0.62 19.07
CA SER A 138 -0.81 0.09 19.36
C SER A 138 -0.58 0.24 20.87
N GLU A 139 0.47 -0.38 21.37
CA GLU A 139 0.84 -0.28 22.79
C GLU A 139 1.16 1.17 23.20
N GLU A 140 1.80 1.92 22.30
CA GLU A 140 2.17 3.31 22.53
C GLU A 140 0.94 4.22 22.59
N GLU A 141 -0.02 4.05 21.69
CA GLU A 141 -1.27 4.83 21.71
C GLU A 141 -2.13 4.48 22.92
N ARG A 142 -2.20 3.20 23.31
CA ARG A 142 -2.89 2.78 24.54
C ARG A 142 -2.26 3.39 25.80
N ALA A 143 -0.93 3.49 25.84
CA ALA A 143 -0.22 4.04 27.00
C ALA A 143 -0.43 5.55 27.18
N CYS A 144 -0.60 6.31 26.11
CA CYS A 144 -0.68 7.78 26.17
C CYS A 144 -2.11 8.34 26.02
N THR A 145 -3.10 7.52 25.63
CA THR A 145 -4.46 7.98 25.34
C THR A 145 -5.46 7.35 26.31
N PRO A 146 -6.28 8.15 27.03
CA PRO A 146 -7.34 7.61 27.89
C PRO A 146 -8.29 6.72 27.10
N ALA A 147 -8.76 5.63 27.72
CA ALA A 147 -9.61 4.63 27.06
C ALA A 147 -10.86 5.22 26.34
N GLY A 148 -11.50 6.21 26.92
CA GLY A 148 -12.67 6.89 26.32
C GLY A 148 -12.36 7.80 25.11
N SER A 149 -11.06 8.00 24.79
CA SER A 149 -10.60 8.82 23.65
C SER A 149 -9.67 8.05 22.73
N LEU A 150 -9.43 6.76 23.01
CA LEU A 150 -8.60 5.88 22.19
C LEU A 150 -9.41 5.39 21.00
N SER A 151 -8.86 5.52 19.78
CA SER A 151 -9.44 4.90 18.60
C SER A 151 -9.53 3.37 18.78
N PRO A 152 -10.64 2.73 18.41
CA PRO A 152 -10.75 1.27 18.46
C PRO A 152 -9.66 0.57 17.63
N LEU A 153 -9.18 1.15 16.55
CA LEU A 153 -8.05 0.63 15.77
C LEU A 153 -6.82 0.41 16.66
N PHE A 154 -6.49 1.37 17.53
CA PHE A 154 -5.32 1.28 18.41
C PHE A 154 -5.59 0.41 19.66
N ALA A 155 -6.85 0.19 19.99
CA ALA A 155 -7.22 -0.79 21.01
C ALA A 155 -6.85 -2.22 20.58
N GLY A 156 -7.02 -2.53 19.30
CA GLY A 156 -6.82 -3.86 18.75
C GLY A 156 -7.96 -4.83 19.09
N GLY A 157 -7.74 -6.12 18.83
CA GLY A 157 -8.70 -7.17 19.13
C GLY A 157 -9.74 -7.41 18.03
N HIS A 158 -9.55 -6.83 16.84
CA HIS A 158 -10.41 -7.02 15.67
C HIS A 158 -9.86 -8.14 14.79
N ASP A 159 -10.33 -9.37 14.97
CA ASP A 159 -10.02 -10.51 14.09
C ASP A 159 -10.96 -10.53 12.89
N CYS A 160 -10.82 -9.54 12.00
CA CYS A 160 -11.69 -9.38 10.83
C CYS A 160 -10.94 -9.41 9.48
N VAL A 161 -9.66 -9.78 9.46
CA VAL A 161 -8.90 -10.01 8.22
C VAL A 161 -8.74 -11.52 8.02
N ARG A 162 -9.32 -12.06 6.94
CA ARG A 162 -9.17 -13.48 6.58
C ARG A 162 -7.93 -13.72 5.75
N CYS A 163 -7.79 -12.98 4.65
CA CYS A 163 -6.61 -13.07 3.77
C CYS A 163 -5.96 -11.70 3.61
N LEU A 164 -4.64 -11.70 3.53
CA LEU A 164 -3.84 -10.54 3.12
C LEU A 164 -2.96 -10.94 1.94
N ALA A 165 -3.20 -10.33 0.80
CA ALA A 165 -2.48 -10.54 -0.45
C ALA A 165 -1.71 -9.28 -0.85
N THR A 166 -0.44 -9.41 -1.18
CA THR A 166 0.35 -8.31 -1.74
C THR A 166 0.73 -8.60 -3.20
N LEU A 167 0.46 -7.65 -4.09
CA LEU A 167 0.79 -7.70 -5.51
C LEU A 167 1.99 -6.78 -5.75
N SER A 168 3.17 -7.33 -5.96
CA SER A 168 4.42 -6.57 -5.95
C SER A 168 4.50 -5.57 -4.79
N GLY A 169 4.06 -5.99 -3.60
CA GLY A 169 4.10 -5.17 -2.40
C GLY A 169 5.53 -4.77 -2.04
N ALA A 170 5.78 -3.48 -1.85
CA ALA A 170 7.09 -2.99 -1.41
C ALA A 170 7.31 -3.26 0.10
N ASN A 171 7.02 -4.50 0.53
CA ASN A 171 6.93 -4.89 1.94
C ASN A 171 8.23 -4.70 2.72
N ASN A 172 9.36 -4.64 2.01
CA ASN A 172 10.70 -4.41 2.58
C ASN A 172 11.39 -3.21 1.94
N GLY A 173 10.63 -2.27 1.40
CA GLY A 173 11.16 -1.12 0.69
C GLY A 173 11.73 -1.46 -0.69
N THR A 174 12.61 -0.62 -1.21
CA THR A 174 13.29 -0.82 -2.49
C THR A 174 14.65 -0.12 -2.51
N THR A 175 15.65 -0.78 -3.08
CA THR A 175 16.98 -0.15 -3.28
C THR A 175 16.93 1.02 -4.25
N PHE A 176 15.87 1.17 -5.04
CA PHE A 176 15.64 2.37 -5.84
C PHE A 176 15.46 3.62 -4.96
N ALA A 177 14.66 3.54 -3.89
CA ALA A 177 14.53 4.63 -2.93
C ALA A 177 15.84 4.88 -2.16
N ASP A 178 16.56 3.81 -1.80
CA ASP A 178 17.87 3.90 -1.15
C ASP A 178 18.93 4.60 -2.01
N PHE A 179 18.86 4.47 -3.34
CA PHE A 179 19.77 5.14 -4.27
C PHE A 179 19.66 6.68 -4.19
N PHE A 180 18.46 7.21 -4.04
CA PHE A 180 18.27 8.65 -3.81
C PHE A 180 18.72 9.08 -2.41
N GLY A 181 18.68 8.16 -1.46
CA GLY A 181 19.01 8.42 -0.06
C GLY A 181 18.11 9.47 0.59
N GLU A 182 18.38 9.75 1.86
CA GLU A 182 17.56 10.67 2.66
C GLU A 182 17.41 12.06 2.03
N LYS A 183 18.50 12.64 1.55
CA LYS A 183 18.47 14.00 0.95
C LYS A 183 17.67 14.04 -0.34
N GLY A 184 17.81 13.02 -1.19
CA GLY A 184 17.07 12.91 -2.46
C GLY A 184 15.58 12.69 -2.21
N MET A 185 15.23 11.81 -1.28
CA MET A 185 13.83 11.56 -0.91
C MET A 185 13.19 12.79 -0.27
N LYS A 186 13.92 13.51 0.59
CA LYS A 186 13.49 14.78 1.17
C LYS A 186 13.21 15.85 0.11
N LEU A 187 14.08 15.97 -0.89
CA LEU A 187 13.88 16.90 -2.01
C LEU A 187 12.66 16.52 -2.84
N LEU A 188 12.51 15.24 -3.18
CA LEU A 188 11.38 14.72 -3.95
C LEU A 188 10.06 14.95 -3.21
N SER A 189 9.97 14.55 -1.95
CA SER A 189 8.79 14.79 -1.11
C SER A 189 8.47 16.28 -1.00
N GLY A 190 9.48 17.11 -0.72
CA GLY A 190 9.32 18.56 -0.65
C GLY A 190 8.77 19.15 -1.94
N THR A 191 9.21 18.67 -3.10
CA THR A 191 8.70 19.09 -4.40
C THR A 191 7.24 18.69 -4.59
N VAL A 192 6.91 17.42 -4.37
CA VAL A 192 5.55 16.89 -4.52
C VAL A 192 4.56 17.64 -3.63
N TYR A 193 4.86 17.80 -2.34
CA TYR A 193 3.98 18.49 -1.41
C TYR A 193 3.93 20.02 -1.62
N THR A 194 4.98 20.63 -2.16
CA THR A 194 4.94 22.06 -2.55
C THR A 194 4.00 22.25 -3.74
N VAL A 195 4.07 21.38 -4.76
CA VAL A 195 3.11 21.38 -5.87
C VAL A 195 1.69 21.21 -5.36
N ASN A 196 1.47 20.27 -4.45
CA ASN A 196 0.18 20.07 -3.79
C ASN A 196 -0.31 21.35 -3.07
N ALA A 197 0.53 21.98 -2.26
CA ALA A 197 0.19 23.21 -1.54
C ALA A 197 -0.15 24.39 -2.47
N LEU A 198 0.51 24.51 -3.61
CA LEU A 198 0.25 25.55 -4.62
C LEU A 198 -1.03 25.24 -5.40
N ALA A 199 -1.27 24.00 -5.73
CA ALA A 199 -2.42 23.55 -6.52
C ALA A 199 -3.70 23.34 -5.69
N ALA A 200 -3.59 23.24 -4.37
CA ALA A 200 -4.71 22.94 -3.46
C ALA A 200 -6.02 23.73 -3.68
N PRO A 201 -5.98 25.04 -4.02
CA PRO A 201 -7.22 25.78 -4.29
C PRO A 201 -7.67 25.72 -5.76
N THR A 202 -7.24 24.77 -6.56
CA THR A 202 -7.58 24.65 -7.98
C THR A 202 -8.41 23.41 -8.27
N LEU A 203 -9.10 23.42 -9.44
CA LEU A 203 -9.79 22.23 -9.96
C LEU A 203 -8.86 21.02 -10.13
N LEU A 204 -7.55 21.24 -10.25
CA LEU A 204 -6.60 20.12 -10.33
C LEU A 204 -6.61 19.27 -9.05
N MET A 205 -6.82 19.88 -7.90
CA MET A 205 -6.93 19.15 -6.63
C MET A 205 -8.27 18.45 -6.43
N ASP A 206 -9.30 18.85 -7.15
CA ASP A 206 -10.53 18.06 -7.24
C ASP A 206 -10.33 16.75 -8.03
N LEU A 207 -9.26 16.67 -8.84
CA LEU A 207 -8.89 15.46 -9.57
C LEU A 207 -7.95 14.57 -8.76
N LEU A 208 -7.02 15.18 -8.02
CA LEU A 208 -5.94 14.49 -7.29
C LEU A 208 -5.89 14.99 -5.84
N ASP A 209 -6.70 14.44 -4.98
CA ASP A 209 -6.63 14.74 -3.55
C ASP A 209 -5.45 13.99 -2.91
N PHE A 210 -4.55 14.72 -2.26
CA PHE A 210 -3.35 14.15 -1.63
C PHE A 210 -3.57 13.77 -0.16
N HIS A 211 -4.77 13.93 0.38
CA HIS A 211 -5.10 13.57 1.77
C HIS A 211 -4.07 14.10 2.78
N THR A 212 -3.78 15.40 2.72
CA THR A 212 -2.79 16.05 3.57
C THR A 212 -3.40 16.96 4.64
N ASP A 213 -4.61 16.58 5.11
CA ASP A 213 -5.41 17.34 6.07
C ASP A 213 -4.68 17.52 7.41
N GLN A 214 -4.01 16.46 7.89
CA GLN A 214 -3.25 16.46 9.13
C GLN A 214 -2.08 17.45 9.12
N TRP A 215 -1.55 17.78 7.94
CA TRP A 215 -0.45 18.70 7.75
C TRP A 215 -0.85 20.15 7.47
N ASP A 216 -2.15 20.46 7.42
CA ASP A 216 -2.70 21.77 7.00
C ASP A 216 -2.32 22.18 5.56
N ILE A 217 -2.00 21.23 4.70
CA ILE A 217 -1.72 21.47 3.29
C ILE A 217 -3.02 21.45 2.49
N MET A 218 -3.89 20.49 2.78
CA MET A 218 -5.25 20.37 2.26
C MET A 218 -6.25 20.18 3.41
N GLY A 219 -7.53 20.10 3.08
CA GLY A 219 -8.62 19.91 4.02
C GLY A 219 -9.59 21.08 4.07
N GLU A 220 -10.72 20.90 4.72
CA GLU A 220 -11.84 21.86 4.75
C GLU A 220 -11.44 23.27 5.19
N SER A 221 -10.47 23.39 6.10
CA SER A 221 -10.02 24.67 6.65
C SER A 221 -9.19 25.52 5.69
N VAL A 222 -8.58 24.90 4.66
CA VAL A 222 -7.65 25.56 3.73
C VAL A 222 -8.04 25.39 2.26
N TYR A 223 -8.97 24.47 1.98
CA TYR A 223 -9.45 24.18 0.64
C TYR A 223 -10.17 25.41 0.04
N TYR A 224 -9.96 25.67 -1.24
CA TYR A 224 -10.55 26.79 -1.98
C TYR A 224 -10.22 28.22 -1.51
N LYS A 225 -9.25 28.40 -0.60
CA LYS A 225 -8.87 29.74 -0.15
C LYS A 225 -7.66 30.28 -0.89
N TYR A 226 -7.89 31.15 -1.87
CA TYR A 226 -6.84 31.94 -2.52
C TYR A 226 -6.52 33.18 -1.67
N SER A 227 -5.66 33.03 -0.68
CA SER A 227 -5.19 34.14 0.13
C SER A 227 -3.73 33.93 0.58
N LEU A 228 -3.01 35.02 0.80
CA LEU A 228 -1.64 34.91 1.33
C LEU A 228 -1.55 34.19 2.68
N PRO A 229 -2.45 34.43 3.65
CA PRO A 229 -2.46 33.66 4.90
C PRO A 229 -2.66 32.16 4.66
N SER A 230 -3.62 31.75 3.81
CA SER A 230 -3.85 30.35 3.47
C SER A 230 -2.65 29.71 2.78
N LEU A 231 -2.02 30.39 1.83
CA LEU A 231 -0.79 29.90 1.20
C LEU A 231 0.35 29.73 2.20
N ARG A 232 0.55 30.70 3.11
CA ARG A 232 1.56 30.60 4.17
C ARG A 232 1.30 29.41 5.08
N GLN A 233 0.04 29.17 5.44
CA GLN A 233 -0.34 28.01 6.27
C GLN A 233 0.03 26.70 5.57
N ARG A 234 -0.34 26.53 4.29
CA ARG A 234 -0.02 25.35 3.49
C ARG A 234 1.49 25.13 3.36
N LEU A 235 2.26 26.17 3.01
CA LEU A 235 3.71 26.07 2.91
C LEU A 235 4.37 25.78 4.26
N HIS A 236 3.79 26.25 5.37
CA HIS A 236 4.23 25.87 6.70
C HIS A 236 3.95 24.39 6.99
N GLY A 237 2.81 23.86 6.54
CA GLY A 237 2.49 22.43 6.57
C GLY A 237 3.53 21.60 5.82
N VAL A 238 3.85 21.99 4.57
CA VAL A 238 4.91 21.34 3.78
C VAL A 238 6.24 21.33 4.52
N LYS A 239 6.64 22.45 5.12
CA LYS A 239 7.89 22.55 5.90
C LYS A 239 7.87 21.59 7.09
N ARG A 240 6.76 21.48 7.82
CA ARG A 240 6.61 20.53 8.93
C ARG A 240 6.78 19.09 8.45
N LEU A 241 6.04 18.71 7.42
CA LEU A 241 6.09 17.38 6.82
C LEU A 241 7.52 17.02 6.35
N VAL A 242 8.16 17.91 5.62
CA VAL A 242 9.53 17.69 5.11
C VAL A 242 10.58 17.62 6.22
N ASN A 243 10.38 18.31 7.34
CA ASN A 243 11.28 18.23 8.50
C ASN A 243 11.05 17.00 9.37
N ASN A 244 9.80 16.51 9.43
CA ASN A 244 9.41 15.30 10.15
C ASN A 244 9.25 14.11 9.18
N HIS A 245 10.24 13.92 8.41
CA HIS A 245 10.32 13.17 7.18
C HIS A 245 10.15 11.65 7.31
N LEU A 246 10.11 11.10 8.49
CA LEU A 246 9.94 9.65 8.71
C LEU A 246 8.49 9.19 8.57
N ASP A 247 7.54 10.14 8.45
CA ASP A 247 6.12 9.87 8.35
C ASP A 247 5.61 10.16 6.92
N ASN A 248 6.23 9.51 5.96
CA ASN A 248 5.77 9.53 4.57
C ASN A 248 6.38 8.38 3.76
N VAL A 249 5.73 8.05 2.66
CA VAL A 249 6.09 6.95 1.77
C VAL A 249 7.54 7.00 1.26
N GLY A 250 8.10 8.19 1.05
CA GLY A 250 9.46 8.32 0.54
C GLY A 250 10.54 7.76 1.47
N TYR A 251 10.27 7.74 2.76
CA TYR A 251 11.14 7.13 3.76
C TYR A 251 10.83 5.66 3.94
N GLU A 252 9.57 5.31 4.06
CA GLU A 252 9.15 3.94 4.27
C GLU A 252 9.49 3.01 3.09
N LEU A 253 9.69 3.57 1.89
CA LEU A 253 10.20 2.84 0.74
C LEU A 253 11.72 2.58 0.78
N GLN A 254 12.48 3.22 1.66
CA GLN A 254 13.89 2.85 1.85
C GLN A 254 13.98 1.56 2.68
N ALA A 255 14.77 0.58 2.23
CA ALA A 255 14.82 -0.75 2.82
C ALA A 255 15.22 -0.73 4.32
N GLU A 256 16.05 0.21 4.71
CA GLU A 256 16.47 0.37 6.11
C GLU A 256 15.30 0.76 7.02
N TYR A 257 14.48 1.74 6.60
CA TYR A 257 13.29 2.19 7.35
C TYR A 257 12.17 1.17 7.29
N ALA A 258 11.94 0.53 6.15
CA ALA A 258 11.00 -0.58 6.04
C ALA A 258 11.35 -1.71 7.04
N ALA A 259 12.64 -2.03 7.19
CA ALA A 259 13.09 -3.03 8.16
C ALA A 259 12.88 -2.58 9.63
N GLU A 260 12.89 -1.27 9.91
CA GLU A 260 12.55 -0.75 11.25
C GLU A 260 11.06 -0.90 11.56
N ILE A 261 10.20 -0.57 10.62
CA ILE A 261 8.75 -0.77 10.75
C ILE A 261 8.45 -2.25 10.92
N ASN A 262 9.02 -3.10 10.06
CA ASN A 262 8.78 -4.53 10.05
C ASN A 262 9.17 -5.23 11.36
N ARG A 263 10.16 -4.73 12.09
CA ARG A 263 10.53 -5.27 13.42
C ARG A 263 9.42 -5.15 14.47
N GLY A 264 8.53 -4.17 14.31
CA GLY A 264 7.39 -3.97 15.21
C GLY A 264 6.17 -4.82 14.86
N LEU A 265 6.10 -5.36 13.64
CA LEU A 265 4.94 -6.10 13.14
C LEU A 265 4.80 -7.47 13.81
N LYS A 266 3.55 -7.85 14.05
CA LYS A 266 3.19 -9.15 14.61
C LYS A 266 2.23 -9.86 13.65
N ILE A 267 2.39 -11.17 13.52
CA ILE A 267 1.49 -12.02 12.73
C ILE A 267 0.12 -12.13 13.41
N CYS A 268 -0.94 -12.00 12.65
CA CYS A 268 -2.29 -12.38 13.06
C CYS A 268 -2.45 -13.90 12.79
N PRO A 269 -2.64 -14.74 13.82
CA PRO A 269 -2.52 -16.21 13.68
C PRO A 269 -3.58 -16.82 12.78
N ASP A 270 -4.75 -16.18 12.65
CA ASP A 270 -5.90 -16.68 11.90
C ASP A 270 -6.04 -16.04 10.50
N THR A 271 -5.03 -15.29 10.05
CA THR A 271 -4.98 -14.65 8.73
C THR A 271 -4.10 -15.44 7.77
N TYR A 272 -4.56 -15.67 6.54
CA TYR A 272 -3.77 -16.24 5.44
C TYR A 272 -3.00 -15.15 4.72
N TYR A 273 -1.68 -15.35 4.54
CA TYR A 273 -0.80 -14.33 3.95
C TYR A 273 -0.19 -14.80 2.64
N PHE A 274 -0.33 -13.99 1.59
CA PHE A 274 0.20 -14.29 0.27
C PHE A 274 1.00 -13.11 -0.29
N ALA A 275 2.17 -13.38 -0.87
CA ALA A 275 2.97 -12.40 -1.58
C ALA A 275 3.13 -12.82 -3.04
N TRP A 276 2.41 -12.15 -3.97
CA TRP A 276 2.64 -12.26 -5.40
C TRP A 276 3.83 -11.40 -5.79
N ARG A 277 4.85 -12.05 -6.32
CA ARG A 277 6.12 -11.44 -6.69
C ARG A 277 6.28 -11.42 -8.20
N ALA A 278 6.90 -10.38 -8.74
CA ALA A 278 7.20 -10.26 -10.16
C ALA A 278 8.68 -9.98 -10.40
N CYS A 279 9.19 -10.43 -11.55
CA CYS A 279 10.53 -10.12 -12.01
C CYS A 279 10.51 -9.89 -13.52
N ARG A 280 11.12 -8.79 -13.97
CA ARG A 280 11.26 -8.45 -15.39
C ARG A 280 12.68 -8.06 -15.75
N THR A 281 13.65 -8.62 -15.04
CA THR A 281 15.09 -8.45 -15.27
C THR A 281 15.76 -9.81 -15.40
N HIS A 282 16.94 -9.84 -16.03
CA HIS A 282 17.77 -11.04 -16.15
C HIS A 282 19.25 -10.70 -15.92
N ASP A 283 20.06 -11.70 -15.60
CA ASP A 283 21.50 -11.55 -15.42
C ASP A 283 22.19 -11.31 -16.78
N ASP A 284 23.12 -10.34 -16.84
CA ASP A 284 23.89 -10.03 -18.05
C ASP A 284 25.17 -10.87 -18.18
N GLY A 285 25.37 -11.87 -17.32
CA GLY A 285 26.56 -12.70 -17.25
C GLY A 285 27.79 -11.99 -16.63
N ARG A 286 27.60 -10.78 -16.08
CA ARG A 286 28.65 -9.96 -15.43
C ARG A 286 28.29 -9.56 -14.00
N GLY A 287 27.36 -10.29 -13.38
CA GLY A 287 26.86 -10.02 -12.03
C GLY A 287 26.00 -8.77 -11.91
N ARG A 288 25.29 -8.36 -12.98
CA ARG A 288 24.35 -7.25 -12.98
C ARG A 288 23.02 -7.72 -13.53
N GLN A 289 21.93 -7.19 -12.99
CA GLN A 289 20.62 -7.39 -13.55
C GLN A 289 20.27 -6.28 -14.57
N VAL A 290 19.75 -6.68 -15.72
CA VAL A 290 19.34 -5.77 -16.80
C VAL A 290 17.88 -5.99 -17.17
N PRO A 291 17.15 -4.94 -17.60
CA PRO A 291 15.74 -5.04 -17.95
C PRO A 291 15.51 -5.90 -19.20
N ASN A 292 14.41 -6.64 -19.20
CA ASN A 292 13.93 -7.33 -20.38
C ASN A 292 13.56 -6.33 -21.50
N ARG A 293 13.64 -6.77 -22.76
CA ARG A 293 13.48 -5.87 -23.94
C ARG A 293 12.13 -5.19 -24.02
N ASP A 294 11.09 -5.84 -23.57
CA ASP A 294 9.70 -5.41 -23.61
C ASP A 294 9.24 -4.59 -22.40
N MET A 295 10.11 -4.46 -21.37
CA MET A 295 9.82 -3.58 -20.24
C MET A 295 9.64 -2.12 -20.71
N ARG A 296 8.70 -1.39 -20.12
CA ARG A 296 8.48 0.05 -20.44
C ARG A 296 9.72 0.90 -20.17
N ARG A 297 9.96 1.93 -21.02
CA ARG A 297 11.20 2.72 -21.01
C ARG A 297 11.58 3.31 -19.65
N ILE A 298 10.59 3.84 -18.93
CA ILE A 298 10.85 4.42 -17.60
C ILE A 298 11.28 3.36 -16.59
N LEU A 299 10.66 2.18 -16.62
CA LEU A 299 11.00 1.06 -15.75
C LEU A 299 12.38 0.47 -16.09
N LYS A 300 12.78 0.50 -17.38
CA LYS A 300 14.14 0.12 -17.79
C LYS A 300 15.22 0.96 -17.13
N LEU A 301 14.99 2.28 -17.01
CA LEU A 301 15.92 3.15 -16.34
C LEU A 301 16.05 2.80 -14.86
N TRP A 302 14.93 2.61 -14.17
CA TRP A 302 14.90 2.32 -12.74
C TRP A 302 15.45 0.92 -12.42
N SER A 303 15.06 -0.09 -13.18
CA SER A 303 15.62 -1.45 -13.03
C SER A 303 17.12 -1.51 -13.30
N THR A 304 17.65 -0.67 -14.20
CA THR A 304 19.10 -0.56 -14.44
C THR A 304 19.83 0.00 -13.22
N VAL A 305 19.22 0.95 -12.50
CA VAL A 305 19.75 1.45 -11.22
C VAL A 305 19.76 0.32 -10.19
N ILE A 306 18.61 -0.32 -9.96
CA ILE A 306 18.48 -1.43 -9.01
C ILE A 306 19.48 -2.54 -9.30
N GLY A 307 19.57 -2.99 -10.55
CA GLY A 307 20.42 -4.11 -10.96
C GLY A 307 21.93 -3.88 -10.84
N ARG A 308 22.35 -2.65 -10.53
CA ARG A 308 23.79 -2.27 -10.39
C ARG A 308 24.13 -1.69 -9.03
N TYR A 309 23.14 -1.21 -8.29
CA TYR A 309 23.36 -0.53 -7.02
C TYR A 309 23.75 -1.52 -5.92
N ARG A 310 24.82 -1.20 -5.20
CA ARG A 310 25.41 -2.04 -4.13
C ARG A 310 25.57 -1.19 -2.86
N PRO A 311 24.48 -0.93 -2.12
CA PRO A 311 24.52 -0.08 -0.94
C PRO A 311 25.19 -0.77 0.25
N GLU A 312 26.32 -0.23 0.71
CA GLU A 312 27.04 -0.75 1.89
C GLU A 312 26.15 -0.71 3.15
N LYS A 313 25.30 0.31 3.29
CA LYS A 313 24.39 0.46 4.44
C LYS A 313 23.41 -0.71 4.60
N LEU A 314 23.07 -1.43 3.51
CA LEU A 314 22.18 -2.58 3.55
C LEU A 314 22.87 -3.91 3.84
N GLN A 315 24.19 -3.94 4.01
CA GLN A 315 24.91 -5.15 4.43
C GLN A 315 24.37 -5.71 5.76
N LYS A 316 23.98 -4.83 6.67
CA LYS A 316 23.33 -5.21 7.94
C LYS A 316 21.96 -5.90 7.78
N LEU A 317 21.32 -5.76 6.63
CA LEU A 317 20.09 -6.45 6.25
C LEU A 317 20.35 -7.71 5.40
N GLY A 318 21.61 -8.13 5.27
CA GLY A 318 21.99 -9.28 4.45
C GLY A 318 21.93 -8.99 2.96
N PHE A 319 22.25 -7.76 2.53
CA PHE A 319 22.30 -7.42 1.11
C PHE A 319 23.35 -8.26 0.40
N ASP A 320 22.92 -8.93 -0.66
CA ASP A 320 23.74 -9.73 -1.57
C ASP A 320 23.19 -9.65 -3.01
N GLU A 321 23.70 -10.48 -3.91
CA GLU A 321 23.29 -10.50 -5.32
C GLU A 321 21.83 -10.91 -5.54
N THR A 322 21.20 -11.60 -4.59
CA THR A 322 19.78 -11.97 -4.65
C THR A 322 18.83 -10.76 -4.55
N TRP A 323 19.34 -9.60 -4.16
CA TRP A 323 18.60 -8.35 -4.13
C TRP A 323 18.50 -7.65 -5.49
N LEU A 324 19.31 -8.03 -6.47
CA LEU A 324 19.41 -7.31 -7.73
C LEU A 324 18.25 -7.55 -8.71
N PRO A 325 17.66 -8.75 -8.80
CA PRO A 325 16.47 -8.97 -9.62
C PRO A 325 15.34 -8.05 -9.19
N SER A 326 14.57 -7.49 -10.15
CA SER A 326 13.48 -6.55 -9.86
C SER A 326 12.35 -6.65 -10.87
N ASP A 327 11.18 -6.15 -10.45
CA ASP A 327 10.03 -5.93 -11.32
C ASP A 327 10.09 -4.58 -12.08
N GLY A 328 11.19 -3.84 -11.94
CA GLY A 328 11.43 -2.54 -12.54
C GLY A 328 11.38 -1.37 -11.54
N ILE A 329 10.77 -1.56 -10.37
CA ILE A 329 10.67 -0.55 -9.29
C ILE A 329 11.13 -1.11 -7.95
N VAL A 330 10.79 -2.37 -7.66
CA VAL A 330 11.07 -3.02 -6.38
C VAL A 330 11.90 -4.28 -6.62
N ASN A 331 12.86 -4.51 -5.75
CA ASN A 331 13.68 -5.74 -5.75
C ASN A 331 12.80 -6.97 -5.46
N VAL A 332 12.96 -8.06 -6.17
CA VAL A 332 12.19 -9.30 -5.93
C VAL A 332 12.28 -9.75 -4.47
N LYS A 333 13.45 -9.61 -3.86
CA LYS A 333 13.68 -9.90 -2.44
C LYS A 333 12.77 -9.09 -1.52
N CYS A 334 12.47 -7.84 -1.90
CA CYS A 334 11.65 -6.92 -1.11
C CYS A 334 10.14 -7.13 -1.30
N LEU A 335 9.73 -7.87 -2.33
CA LEU A 335 8.32 -8.18 -2.63
C LEU A 335 7.75 -9.32 -1.76
N GLY A 336 8.58 -10.03 -1.04
CA GLY A 336 8.18 -11.13 -0.18
C GLY A 336 7.54 -10.68 1.14
N ALA A 337 7.44 -11.60 2.08
CA ALA A 337 7.02 -11.31 3.44
C ALA A 337 7.88 -10.18 4.07
N PRO A 338 7.34 -9.41 5.02
CA PRO A 338 8.15 -8.49 5.83
C PRO A 338 9.34 -9.22 6.47
N PHE A 339 10.53 -8.63 6.40
CA PHE A 339 11.72 -9.24 6.99
C PHE A 339 11.53 -9.47 8.49
N GLY A 340 11.90 -10.67 8.94
CA GLY A 340 11.73 -11.10 10.32
C GLY A 340 10.46 -11.91 10.59
N LEU A 341 9.49 -11.90 9.68
CA LEU A 341 8.31 -12.76 9.78
C LEU A 341 8.54 -14.10 9.07
N GLY A 342 7.94 -15.17 9.63
CA GLY A 342 8.05 -16.51 9.07
C GLY A 342 7.39 -16.61 7.69
N SER A 343 8.15 -17.12 6.71
CA SER A 343 7.66 -17.28 5.34
C SER A 343 8.25 -18.47 4.64
N ARG A 344 7.57 -18.94 3.59
CA ARG A 344 8.06 -19.98 2.68
C ARG A 344 7.50 -19.83 1.27
N ASP A 345 8.17 -20.40 0.29
CA ASP A 345 7.63 -20.48 -1.07
C ASP A 345 6.49 -21.52 -1.08
N LEU A 346 5.39 -21.19 -1.75
CA LEU A 346 4.25 -22.12 -1.91
C LEU A 346 4.63 -23.19 -2.92
N ALA A 347 4.68 -24.45 -2.46
CA ALA A 347 4.90 -25.60 -3.34
C ALA A 347 3.59 -26.05 -4.00
N PRO A 348 3.64 -26.60 -5.22
CA PRO A 348 2.45 -27.20 -5.86
C PRO A 348 1.82 -28.28 -4.97
N GLY A 349 0.50 -28.21 -4.76
CA GLY A 349 -0.22 -29.16 -3.93
C GLY A 349 -0.03 -29.01 -2.41
N GLU A 350 0.68 -27.96 -1.97
CA GLU A 350 0.87 -27.67 -0.55
C GLU A 350 -0.40 -27.08 0.07
N ALA A 351 -0.79 -27.60 1.23
CA ALA A 351 -1.86 -27.02 2.03
C ALA A 351 -1.39 -25.72 2.70
N VAL A 352 -2.15 -24.65 2.51
CA VAL A 352 -1.90 -23.35 3.13
C VAL A 352 -2.50 -23.34 4.54
N VAL A 353 -1.76 -22.81 5.51
CA VAL A 353 -2.23 -22.61 6.88
C VAL A 353 -2.16 -21.13 7.25
N PRO A 354 -3.06 -20.64 8.12
CA PRO A 354 -3.01 -19.24 8.55
C PRO A 354 -1.76 -18.97 9.42
N GLY A 355 -1.43 -17.70 9.61
CA GLY A 355 -0.28 -17.27 10.42
C GLY A 355 1.10 -17.44 9.76
N VAL A 356 1.13 -17.82 8.48
CA VAL A 356 2.37 -18.00 7.70
C VAL A 356 2.28 -17.25 6.38
N TRP A 357 3.34 -16.56 6.01
CA TRP A 357 3.47 -15.95 4.69
C TRP A 357 3.85 -16.98 3.63
N TYR A 358 3.09 -17.01 2.55
CA TYR A 358 3.38 -17.81 1.36
C TYR A 358 3.84 -16.91 0.22
N HIS A 359 5.03 -17.16 -0.28
CA HIS A 359 5.51 -16.54 -1.49
C HIS A 359 4.95 -17.30 -2.69
N MET A 360 4.13 -16.64 -3.48
CA MET A 360 3.64 -17.18 -4.74
C MET A 360 4.79 -17.29 -5.76
N PRO A 361 4.68 -18.16 -6.77
CA PRO A 361 5.65 -18.24 -7.85
C PRO A 361 5.94 -16.86 -8.44
N ILE A 362 7.20 -16.61 -8.82
CA ILE A 362 7.59 -15.33 -9.42
C ILE A 362 7.01 -15.27 -10.84
N GLU A 363 6.20 -14.25 -11.11
CA GLU A 363 5.63 -14.01 -12.43
C GLU A 363 6.55 -13.15 -13.30
N ASP A 364 6.59 -13.45 -14.61
CA ASP A 364 7.32 -12.67 -15.60
C ASP A 364 6.53 -11.40 -15.96
N LYS A 365 6.45 -10.49 -14.98
CA LYS A 365 5.71 -9.23 -15.02
C LYS A 365 6.57 -8.07 -14.54
N HIS A 366 6.24 -6.86 -14.99
CA HIS A 366 6.79 -5.66 -14.38
C HIS A 366 5.83 -5.09 -13.33
N HIS A 367 6.32 -4.18 -12.50
CA HIS A 367 5.61 -3.62 -11.34
C HIS A 367 4.18 -3.14 -11.65
N MET A 368 3.99 -2.47 -12.77
CA MET A 368 2.71 -1.89 -13.16
C MET A 368 1.77 -2.87 -13.91
N SER A 369 2.21 -4.09 -14.19
CA SER A 369 1.38 -5.12 -14.82
C SER A 369 0.16 -5.49 -13.98
N TRP A 370 0.29 -5.45 -12.66
CA TRP A 370 -0.81 -5.74 -11.74
C TRP A 370 -1.98 -4.76 -11.81
N VAL A 371 -1.72 -3.54 -12.28
CA VAL A 371 -2.74 -2.51 -12.52
C VAL A 371 -3.09 -2.38 -14.00
N GLY A 372 -2.65 -3.34 -14.83
CA GLY A 372 -3.05 -3.48 -16.23
C GLY A 372 -2.08 -2.88 -17.24
N ILE A 373 -1.04 -2.13 -16.82
CA ILE A 373 -0.10 -1.52 -17.76
C ILE A 373 0.69 -2.57 -18.52
N GLY A 374 0.54 -2.59 -19.84
CA GLY A 374 1.26 -3.51 -20.72
C GLY A 374 0.71 -4.95 -20.71
N GLU A 375 -0.46 -5.16 -20.14
CA GLU A 375 -1.16 -6.45 -20.13
C GLU A 375 -2.29 -6.45 -21.17
N GLU A 376 -2.57 -7.62 -21.73
CA GLU A 376 -3.79 -7.82 -22.51
C GLU A 376 -5.00 -7.89 -21.55
N THR A 377 -6.14 -7.35 -21.97
CA THR A 377 -7.32 -7.20 -21.09
C THR A 377 -7.82 -8.54 -20.55
N GLU A 378 -7.89 -9.58 -21.39
CA GLU A 378 -8.31 -10.92 -20.99
C GLU A 378 -7.33 -11.54 -19.98
N ALA A 379 -6.03 -11.37 -20.18
CA ALA A 379 -5.01 -11.89 -19.26
C ALA A 379 -5.04 -11.16 -17.91
N PHE A 380 -5.33 -9.86 -17.93
CA PHE A 380 -5.50 -9.06 -16.73
C PHE A 380 -6.69 -9.54 -15.90
N TYR A 381 -7.87 -9.67 -16.50
CA TYR A 381 -9.05 -10.16 -15.80
C TYR A 381 -8.89 -11.61 -15.34
N ALA A 382 -8.34 -12.49 -16.18
CA ALA A 382 -8.09 -13.88 -15.81
C ALA A 382 -7.14 -14.02 -14.60
N PHE A 383 -6.18 -13.10 -14.44
CA PHE A 383 -5.36 -13.07 -13.23
C PHE A 383 -6.21 -12.76 -12.00
N TYR A 384 -7.07 -11.74 -12.05
CA TYR A 384 -7.90 -11.36 -10.91
C TYR A 384 -8.95 -12.43 -10.57
N ASP A 385 -9.51 -13.10 -11.57
CA ASP A 385 -10.42 -14.22 -11.35
C ASP A 385 -9.74 -15.37 -10.59
N ARG A 386 -8.50 -15.70 -10.95
CA ARG A 386 -7.69 -16.69 -10.20
C ARG A 386 -7.33 -16.21 -8.80
N LEU A 387 -6.96 -14.93 -8.64
CA LEU A 387 -6.69 -14.32 -7.34
C LEU A 387 -7.90 -14.43 -6.42
N ILE A 388 -9.08 -14.01 -6.89
CA ILE A 388 -10.33 -14.07 -6.13
C ILE A 388 -10.69 -15.53 -5.78
N SER A 389 -10.55 -16.45 -6.73
CA SER A 389 -10.77 -17.89 -6.48
C SER A 389 -9.84 -18.40 -5.37
N ARG A 390 -8.55 -18.04 -5.42
CA ARG A 390 -7.57 -18.40 -4.39
C ARG A 390 -7.94 -17.81 -3.02
N LEU A 391 -8.35 -16.56 -2.96
CA LEU A 391 -8.74 -15.92 -1.71
C LEU A 391 -10.06 -16.50 -1.16
N ASN A 392 -10.98 -16.96 -2.01
CA ASN A 392 -12.22 -17.60 -1.58
C ASN A 392 -11.99 -19.01 -1.01
N ASP A 393 -10.95 -19.71 -1.46
CA ASP A 393 -10.51 -21.00 -0.94
C ASP A 393 -8.99 -21.01 -0.67
N PRO A 394 -8.52 -20.33 0.40
CA PRO A 394 -7.08 -20.19 0.67
C PRO A 394 -6.40 -21.52 1.02
N GLU A 395 -7.16 -22.49 1.55
CA GLU A 395 -6.66 -23.84 1.90
C GLU A 395 -6.70 -24.80 0.70
N GLY A 396 -7.41 -24.41 -0.39
CA GLY A 396 -7.50 -25.22 -1.60
C GLY A 396 -6.13 -25.46 -2.21
N TYR A 397 -5.95 -26.63 -2.79
CA TYR A 397 -4.72 -26.94 -3.52
C TYR A 397 -4.57 -25.93 -4.67
N ALA A 398 -3.35 -25.36 -4.77
CA ALA A 398 -3.01 -24.55 -5.92
C ALA A 398 -3.04 -25.47 -7.15
N ASP A 399 -4.09 -25.38 -7.95
CA ASP A 399 -4.02 -25.88 -9.30
C ASP A 399 -2.92 -25.07 -10.01
N ALA A 400 -1.99 -25.81 -10.58
CA ALA A 400 -0.73 -25.38 -11.15
C ALA A 400 -0.91 -24.34 -12.29
#